data_c76ea30f80c2ef39923f522176f25b44
#
_entry.id   c76ea30f80c2ef39923f522176f25b44
#
_cell.length_a   1.000
_cell.length_b   1.000
_cell.length_c   1.000
_cell.angle_alpha   90.00
_cell.angle_beta   90.00
_cell.angle_gamma   90.00
#
_symmetry.space_group_name_H-M   'P 1'
#
loop_
_entity.id
_entity.type
_entity.pdbx_description
1 polymer ?
#
loop_
_entity_poly.entity_id
_entity_poly.type
_entity_poly.pdbx_seq_one_letter_code
_entity_poly.pdbx_strand_id
1 'polypeptide(L)'
;MERTTCAVVGGGPAGIVLGLLLARAGVDVTVLEKHNDFLRDFRGDTVHASTIRLIDELGLGREFRKLPQSRLEVVGLPTPSGMQVIGDLKRLRPPYNYIAMVPQWDFLDLLADAGKQEPTFSLRMNTEVTGVLRDGGKVTGVRYRTADGDQGELHADLVVACDGRRSL
;
A
#
# COMPACT_ATOMS: atom_id res chain seq x y z
N MET A 1 20.59 17.47 -6.76
CA MET A 1 20.40 16.02 -7.03
C MET A 1 19.45 15.50 -5.98
N GLU A 2 18.27 15.04 -6.37
CA GLU A 2 17.29 14.50 -5.41
C GLU A 2 17.73 13.11 -4.93
N ARG A 3 17.59 12.86 -3.64
CA ARG A 3 18.03 11.60 -3.03
C ARG A 3 17.09 11.16 -1.91
N THR A 4 16.93 9.87 -1.76
CA THR A 4 16.25 9.20 -0.64
C THR A 4 17.02 7.91 -0.28
N THR A 5 16.82 7.33 0.88
CA THR A 5 17.42 6.03 1.21
C THR A 5 16.68 4.90 0.46
N CYS A 6 15.35 4.95 0.45
CA CYS A 6 14.53 3.96 -0.26
C CYS A 6 13.52 4.62 -1.20
N ALA A 7 13.57 4.30 -2.47
CA ALA A 7 12.54 4.66 -3.43
C ALA A 7 11.57 3.48 -3.64
N VAL A 8 10.29 3.70 -3.35
CA VAL A 8 9.22 2.72 -3.53
C VAL A 8 8.40 3.10 -4.76
N VAL A 9 8.35 2.22 -5.74
CA VAL A 9 7.63 2.42 -7.00
C VAL A 9 6.22 1.84 -6.89
N GLY A 10 5.23 2.71 -6.88
CA GLY A 10 3.81 2.38 -6.75
C GLY A 10 3.23 2.64 -5.37
N GLY A 11 2.17 3.45 -5.31
CA GLY A 11 1.43 3.83 -4.10
C GLY A 11 0.22 2.93 -3.80
N GLY A 12 0.24 1.68 -4.27
CA GLY A 12 -0.75 0.68 -3.87
C GLY A 12 -0.56 0.19 -2.44
N PRO A 13 -1.40 -0.77 -1.97
CA PRO A 13 -1.34 -1.26 -0.59
C PRO A 13 0.05 -1.70 -0.14
N ALA A 14 0.79 -2.41 -0.99
CA ALA A 14 2.14 -2.85 -0.68
C ALA A 14 3.12 -1.69 -0.51
N GLY A 15 3.08 -0.71 -1.43
CA GLY A 15 4.01 0.42 -1.41
C GLY A 15 3.75 1.39 -0.27
N ILE A 16 2.48 1.71 0.01
CA ILE A 16 2.13 2.60 1.12
C ILE A 16 2.45 1.96 2.47
N VAL A 17 2.12 0.67 2.66
CA VAL A 17 2.46 -0.05 3.90
C VAL A 17 3.97 -0.11 4.09
N LEU A 18 4.73 -0.47 3.04
CA LEU A 18 6.19 -0.50 3.11
C LEU A 18 6.76 0.87 3.44
N GLY A 19 6.29 1.92 2.75
CA GLY A 19 6.73 3.29 2.99
C GLY A 19 6.49 3.73 4.44
N LEU A 20 5.28 3.48 4.97
CA LEU A 20 4.95 3.79 6.36
C LEU A 20 5.84 3.04 7.36
N LEU A 21 6.08 1.74 7.14
CA LEU A 21 6.94 0.93 8.01
C LEU A 21 8.39 1.42 8.01
N LEU A 22 8.93 1.74 6.83
CA LEU A 22 10.28 2.27 6.69
C LEU A 22 10.42 3.64 7.37
N ALA A 23 9.46 4.54 7.14
CA ALA A 23 9.47 5.87 7.75
C ALA A 23 9.43 5.79 9.29
N ARG A 24 8.60 4.92 9.86
CA ARG A 24 8.55 4.68 11.31
C ARG A 24 9.82 4.06 11.88
N ALA A 25 10.57 3.36 11.05
CA ALA A 25 11.90 2.88 11.38
C ALA A 25 13.00 3.95 11.20
N GLY A 26 12.65 5.19 10.86
CA GLY A 26 13.58 6.29 10.65
C GLY A 26 14.31 6.27 9.31
N VAL A 27 13.85 5.45 8.36
CA VAL A 27 14.41 5.37 7.01
C VAL A 27 13.77 6.45 6.15
N ASP A 28 14.59 7.27 5.49
CA ASP A 28 14.12 8.23 4.50
C ASP A 28 13.57 7.49 3.26
N VAL A 29 12.27 7.60 3.04
CA VAL A 29 11.55 6.87 2.00
C VAL A 29 10.71 7.79 1.13
N THR A 30 10.81 7.60 -0.17
CA THR A 30 9.95 8.26 -1.16
C THR A 30 9.12 7.22 -1.90
N VAL A 31 7.80 7.31 -1.79
CA VAL A 31 6.83 6.53 -2.56
C VAL A 31 6.40 7.34 -3.78
N LEU A 32 6.51 6.76 -4.98
CA LEU A 32 6.11 7.38 -6.24
C LEU A 32 4.87 6.68 -6.78
N GLU A 33 3.77 7.41 -6.93
CA GLU A 33 2.50 6.92 -7.48
C GLU A 33 2.14 7.71 -8.74
N LYS A 34 1.87 7.01 -9.83
CA LYS A 34 1.59 7.63 -11.13
C LYS A 34 0.23 8.33 -11.23
N HIS A 35 -0.68 7.98 -10.36
CA HIS A 35 -2.02 8.56 -10.35
C HIS A 35 -2.12 9.73 -9.35
N ASN A 36 -3.19 10.54 -9.51
CA ASN A 36 -3.45 11.72 -8.68
C ASN A 36 -4.16 11.40 -7.37
N ASP A 37 -4.78 10.21 -7.27
CA ASP A 37 -5.56 9.78 -6.12
C ASP A 37 -5.49 8.25 -5.97
N PHE A 38 -6.19 7.69 -4.99
CA PHE A 38 -6.32 6.25 -4.78
C PHE A 38 -7.64 5.67 -5.32
N LEU A 39 -8.47 6.50 -5.97
CA LEU A 39 -9.70 6.04 -6.61
C LEU A 39 -9.33 5.17 -7.83
N ARG A 40 -9.57 3.87 -7.72
CA ARG A 40 -9.36 2.89 -8.78
C ARG A 40 -10.64 2.13 -9.01
N ASP A 41 -10.78 1.59 -10.22
CA ASP A 41 -11.79 0.58 -10.48
C ASP A 41 -11.68 -0.52 -9.43
N PHE A 42 -12.85 -0.93 -8.92
CA PHE A 42 -13.06 -1.93 -7.90
C PHE A 42 -12.00 -3.05 -7.92
N ARG A 43 -11.09 -3.03 -6.97
CA ARG A 43 -10.13 -4.11 -6.75
C ARG A 43 -9.74 -4.17 -5.27
N GLY A 44 -9.95 -5.34 -4.70
CA GLY A 44 -9.33 -5.68 -3.42
C GLY A 44 -9.88 -4.95 -2.21
N ASP A 45 -11.18 -4.76 -2.13
CA ASP A 45 -11.85 -4.15 -0.98
C ASP A 45 -11.83 -5.05 0.28
N THR A 46 -10.94 -6.03 0.31
CA THR A 46 -10.81 -6.96 1.43
C THR A 46 -9.51 -6.75 2.17
N VAL A 47 -9.61 -6.45 3.46
CA VAL A 47 -8.48 -6.40 4.39
C VAL A 47 -8.53 -7.61 5.29
N HIS A 48 -7.55 -8.50 5.14
CA HIS A 48 -7.50 -9.78 5.84
C HIS A 48 -7.08 -9.64 7.31
N ALA A 49 -7.39 -10.64 8.11
CA ALA A 49 -7.13 -10.70 9.55
C ALA A 49 -5.68 -10.35 9.94
N SER A 50 -4.69 -10.83 9.19
CA SER A 50 -3.28 -10.52 9.40
C SER A 50 -2.95 -9.06 9.17
N THR A 51 -3.57 -8.45 8.14
CA THR A 51 -3.40 -7.03 7.85
C THR A 51 -4.10 -6.16 8.90
N ILE A 52 -5.31 -6.55 9.36
CA ILE A 52 -6.00 -5.86 10.46
C ILE A 52 -5.15 -5.86 11.72
N ARG A 53 -4.50 -6.98 12.02
CA ARG A 53 -3.55 -7.08 13.14
C ARG A 53 -2.37 -6.12 12.95
N LEU A 54 -1.75 -6.10 11.77
CA LEU A 54 -0.66 -5.16 11.47
C LEU A 54 -1.10 -3.70 11.67
N ILE A 55 -2.31 -3.34 11.22
CA ILE A 55 -2.87 -2.00 11.41
C ILE A 55 -3.01 -1.65 12.90
N ASP A 56 -3.45 -2.60 13.72
CA ASP A 56 -3.51 -2.42 15.20
C ASP A 56 -2.10 -2.28 15.80
N GLU A 57 -1.14 -3.09 15.39
CA GLU A 57 0.27 -3.00 15.82
C GLU A 57 0.90 -1.66 15.43
N LEU A 58 0.47 -1.06 14.31
CA LEU A 58 0.85 0.28 13.88
C LEU A 58 0.09 1.40 14.61
N GLY A 59 -0.79 1.08 15.58
CA GLY A 59 -1.58 2.07 16.32
C GLY A 59 -2.72 2.72 15.52
N LEU A 60 -3.02 2.21 14.31
CA LEU A 60 -4.05 2.74 13.41
C LEU A 60 -5.40 2.02 13.51
N GLY A 61 -5.49 0.99 14.34
CA GLY A 61 -6.67 0.15 14.43
C GLY A 61 -7.95 0.88 14.85
N ARG A 62 -7.83 1.90 15.69
CA ARG A 62 -8.97 2.74 16.08
C ARG A 62 -9.54 3.49 14.88
N GLU A 63 -8.68 4.11 14.08
CA GLU A 63 -9.09 4.89 12.92
C GLU A 63 -9.56 3.97 11.79
N PHE A 64 -8.89 2.85 11.58
CA PHE A 64 -9.34 1.82 10.64
C PHE A 64 -10.78 1.32 10.93
N ARG A 65 -11.11 1.11 12.20
CA ARG A 65 -12.47 0.65 12.59
C ARG A 65 -13.56 1.70 12.38
N LYS A 66 -13.22 2.96 12.18
CA LYS A 66 -14.17 4.04 11.83
C LYS A 66 -14.48 4.11 10.34
N LEU A 67 -13.65 3.50 9.50
CA LEU A 67 -13.90 3.48 8.05
C LEU A 67 -15.21 2.77 7.74
N PRO A 68 -15.93 3.19 6.68
CA PRO A 68 -17.09 2.47 6.19
C PRO A 68 -16.69 1.03 5.82
N GLN A 69 -17.16 0.05 6.58
CA GLN A 69 -16.78 -1.34 6.36
C GLN A 69 -17.85 -2.31 6.80
N SER A 70 -17.86 -3.49 6.20
CA SER A 70 -18.60 -4.65 6.68
C SER A 70 -17.64 -5.78 7.04
N ARG A 71 -18.07 -6.69 7.91
CA ARG A 71 -17.26 -7.82 8.37
C ARG A 71 -17.71 -9.10 7.70
N LEU A 72 -16.77 -9.82 7.15
CA LEU A 72 -16.97 -11.15 6.61
C LEU A 72 -16.31 -12.17 7.54
N GLU A 73 -17.13 -12.92 8.26
CA GLU A 73 -16.68 -13.93 9.24
C GLU A 73 -16.74 -15.35 8.68
N VAL A 74 -17.57 -15.57 7.66
CA VAL A 74 -17.74 -16.85 6.99
C VAL A 74 -17.74 -16.66 5.50
N VAL A 75 -16.95 -17.46 4.81
CA VAL A 75 -16.89 -17.50 3.34
C VAL A 75 -17.58 -18.76 2.86
N GLY A 76 -18.53 -18.61 1.96
CA GLY A 76 -19.26 -19.73 1.38
C GLY A 76 -19.42 -19.60 -0.13
N LEU A 77 -19.65 -20.73 -0.78
CA LEU A 77 -20.00 -20.80 -2.19
C LEU A 77 -21.44 -21.28 -2.34
N PRO A 78 -22.25 -20.65 -3.19
CA PRO A 78 -23.57 -21.15 -3.52
C PRO A 78 -23.42 -22.44 -4.35
N THR A 79 -24.14 -23.47 -3.96
CA THR A 79 -24.23 -24.75 -4.66
C THR A 79 -25.70 -25.12 -4.91
N PRO A 80 -26.01 -26.04 -5.83
CA PRO A 80 -27.40 -26.48 -6.06
C PRO A 80 -28.08 -27.05 -4.80
N SER A 81 -27.30 -27.53 -3.81
CA SER A 81 -27.78 -28.06 -2.53
C SER A 81 -27.79 -27.02 -1.38
N GLY A 82 -27.46 -25.75 -1.67
CA GLY A 82 -27.39 -24.68 -0.69
C GLY A 82 -26.00 -24.04 -0.59
N MET A 83 -25.80 -23.23 0.48
CA MET A 83 -24.52 -22.56 0.73
C MET A 83 -23.52 -23.53 1.34
N GLN A 84 -22.41 -23.81 0.66
CA GLN A 84 -21.30 -24.59 1.20
C GLN A 84 -20.27 -23.66 1.83
N VAL A 85 -20.03 -23.80 3.12
CA VAL A 85 -18.99 -23.03 3.84
C VAL A 85 -17.62 -23.57 3.46
N ILE A 86 -16.77 -22.68 2.92
CA ILE A 86 -15.38 -22.99 2.52
C ILE A 86 -14.36 -22.37 3.45
N GLY A 87 -14.76 -21.38 4.27
CA GLY A 87 -13.91 -20.75 5.27
C GLY A 87 -14.73 -20.21 6.43
N ASP A 88 -14.30 -20.53 7.65
CA ASP A 88 -14.89 -20.03 8.88
C ASP A 88 -13.81 -19.28 9.68
N LEU A 89 -13.83 -17.96 9.57
CA LEU A 89 -12.86 -17.07 10.20
C LEU A 89 -13.11 -16.92 11.70
N LYS A 90 -14.30 -17.30 12.21
CA LYS A 90 -14.62 -17.30 13.64
C LYS A 90 -13.69 -18.22 14.44
N ARG A 91 -13.02 -19.16 13.78
CA ARG A 91 -12.00 -20.04 14.36
C ARG A 91 -10.66 -19.35 14.63
N LEU A 92 -10.44 -18.17 14.03
CA LEU A 92 -9.27 -17.36 14.31
C LEU A 92 -9.40 -16.69 15.68
N ARG A 93 -8.27 -16.31 16.25
CA ARG A 93 -8.22 -15.65 17.54
C ARG A 93 -8.80 -14.23 17.49
N PRO A 94 -9.81 -13.90 18.32
CA PRO A 94 -10.28 -12.51 18.41
C PRO A 94 -9.16 -11.55 18.83
N PRO A 95 -9.23 -10.28 18.44
CA PRO A 95 -10.27 -9.61 17.65
C PRO A 95 -10.10 -9.73 16.12
N TYR A 96 -9.13 -10.51 15.65
CA TYR A 96 -8.76 -10.61 14.23
C TYR A 96 -9.39 -11.83 13.54
N ASN A 97 -10.69 -12.05 13.79
CA ASN A 97 -11.42 -13.22 13.33
C ASN A 97 -12.42 -12.92 12.20
N TYR A 98 -12.09 -11.93 11.36
CA TYR A 98 -12.90 -11.52 10.21
C TYR A 98 -12.02 -10.95 9.10
N ILE A 99 -12.60 -10.83 7.93
CA ILE A 99 -12.08 -9.99 6.82
C ILE A 99 -12.92 -8.71 6.81
N ALA A 100 -12.28 -7.55 6.79
CA ALA A 100 -12.96 -6.28 6.61
C ALA A 100 -13.18 -6.02 5.11
N MET A 101 -14.42 -5.77 4.73
CA MET A 101 -14.80 -5.27 3.41
C MET A 101 -14.82 -3.76 3.49
N VAL A 102 -13.77 -3.11 3.01
CA VAL A 102 -13.57 -1.65 3.09
C VAL A 102 -13.10 -1.12 1.74
N PRO A 103 -13.61 0.03 1.27
CA PRO A 103 -13.12 0.62 0.03
C PRO A 103 -11.61 0.83 0.08
N GLN A 104 -10.91 0.38 -0.96
CA GLN A 104 -9.45 0.40 -0.98
C GLN A 104 -8.88 1.83 -0.85
N TRP A 105 -9.56 2.83 -1.43
CA TRP A 105 -9.13 4.21 -1.32
C TRP A 105 -9.19 4.74 0.13
N ASP A 106 -10.25 4.43 0.90
CA ASP A 106 -10.33 4.83 2.32
C ASP A 106 -9.22 4.19 3.14
N PHE A 107 -8.89 2.94 2.84
CA PHE A 107 -7.80 2.22 3.48
C PHE A 107 -6.43 2.82 3.13
N LEU A 108 -6.20 3.17 1.86
CA LEU A 108 -4.95 3.77 1.40
C LEU A 108 -4.79 5.21 1.90
N ASP A 109 -5.87 5.99 1.92
CA ASP A 109 -5.86 7.35 2.49
C ASP A 109 -5.48 7.32 3.98
N LEU A 110 -6.07 6.41 4.76
CA LEU A 110 -5.70 6.23 6.17
C LEU A 110 -4.19 5.97 6.35
N LEU A 111 -3.62 5.07 5.55
CA LEU A 111 -2.21 4.72 5.63
C LEU A 111 -1.30 5.86 5.13
N ALA A 112 -1.68 6.51 4.04
CA ALA A 112 -0.93 7.63 3.48
C ALA A 112 -0.92 8.83 4.43
N ASP A 113 -2.05 9.12 5.07
CA ASP A 113 -2.15 10.19 6.05
C ASP A 113 -1.33 9.90 7.31
N ALA A 114 -1.29 8.63 7.74
CA ALA A 114 -0.37 8.22 8.80
C ALA A 114 1.10 8.38 8.39
N GLY A 115 1.43 8.03 7.13
CA GLY A 115 2.78 8.22 6.59
C GLY A 115 3.20 9.68 6.55
N LYS A 116 2.31 10.58 6.11
CA LYS A 116 2.57 12.04 6.05
C LYS A 116 2.88 12.67 7.42
N GLN A 117 2.56 12.01 8.52
CA GLN A 117 2.94 12.47 9.88
C GLN A 117 4.39 12.10 10.22
N GLU A 118 5.00 11.19 9.48
CA GLU A 118 6.37 10.77 9.71
C GLU A 118 7.35 11.70 8.95
N PRO A 119 8.36 12.26 9.60
CA PRO A 119 9.25 13.26 8.98
C PRO A 119 10.10 12.69 7.82
N THR A 120 10.27 11.39 7.80
CA THR A 120 11.06 10.67 6.77
C THR A 120 10.21 10.04 5.66
N PHE A 121 8.89 10.33 5.64
CA PHE A 121 8.00 9.83 4.61
C PHE A 121 7.70 10.89 3.55
N SER A 122 7.91 10.57 2.30
CA SER A 122 7.50 11.37 1.15
C SER A 122 6.60 10.56 0.21
N LEU A 123 5.42 11.08 -0.10
CA LEU A 123 4.52 10.50 -1.09
C LEU A 123 4.36 11.48 -2.26
N ARG A 124 4.75 11.04 -3.45
CA ARG A 124 4.66 11.81 -4.69
C ARG A 124 3.58 11.19 -5.58
N MET A 125 2.40 11.78 -5.55
CA MET A 125 1.33 11.45 -6.49
C MET A 125 1.63 12.06 -7.86
N ASN A 126 0.93 11.65 -8.91
CA ASN A 126 1.16 12.12 -10.30
C ASN A 126 2.61 11.93 -10.79
N THR A 127 3.31 10.93 -10.26
CA THR A 127 4.73 10.70 -10.55
C THR A 127 4.93 9.27 -11.03
N GLU A 128 5.02 9.11 -12.35
CA GLU A 128 5.23 7.82 -13.00
C GLU A 128 6.71 7.49 -13.08
N VAL A 129 7.14 6.38 -12.51
CA VAL A 129 8.50 5.85 -12.72
C VAL A 129 8.57 5.25 -14.13
N THR A 130 9.53 5.73 -14.91
CA THR A 130 9.71 5.35 -16.32
C THR A 130 10.93 4.45 -16.56
N GLY A 131 11.75 4.24 -15.53
CA GLY A 131 12.92 3.37 -15.61
C GLY A 131 13.79 3.45 -14.38
N VAL A 132 14.77 2.55 -14.30
CA VAL A 132 15.76 2.54 -13.21
C VAL A 132 17.08 3.19 -13.65
N LEU A 133 17.73 3.86 -12.71
CA LEU A 133 19.11 4.33 -12.85
C LEU A 133 20.07 3.21 -12.50
N ARG A 134 21.16 3.08 -13.26
CA ARG A 134 22.19 2.05 -13.02
C ARG A 134 23.57 2.66 -13.10
N ASP A 135 24.43 2.19 -12.22
CA ASP A 135 25.87 2.46 -12.26
C ASP A 135 26.63 1.17 -11.94
N GLY A 136 27.58 0.78 -12.79
CA GLY A 136 28.33 -0.46 -12.63
C GLY A 136 27.49 -1.73 -12.48
N GLY A 137 26.26 -1.78 -13.06
CA GLY A 137 25.30 -2.87 -12.94
C GLY A 137 24.40 -2.81 -11.69
N LYS A 138 24.70 -1.94 -10.73
CA LYS A 138 23.87 -1.71 -9.53
C LYS A 138 22.77 -0.69 -9.84
N VAL A 139 21.55 -0.93 -9.32
CA VAL A 139 20.46 0.08 -9.34
C VAL A 139 20.79 1.17 -8.32
N THR A 140 20.75 2.43 -8.75
CA THR A 140 21.11 3.61 -7.95
C THR A 140 19.99 4.64 -7.84
N GLY A 141 18.81 4.31 -8.34
CA GLY A 141 17.64 5.17 -8.30
C GLY A 141 16.66 4.89 -9.43
N VAL A 142 15.78 5.86 -9.66
CA VAL A 142 14.73 5.78 -10.67
C VAL A 142 14.66 7.08 -11.50
N ARG A 143 14.24 6.96 -12.75
CA ARG A 143 13.77 8.08 -13.59
C ARG A 143 12.26 8.15 -13.46
N TYR A 144 11.75 9.34 -13.39
CA TYR A 144 10.31 9.57 -13.30
C TYR A 144 9.83 10.68 -14.24
N ARG A 145 8.55 10.70 -14.48
CA ARG A 145 7.82 11.75 -15.19
C ARG A 145 6.60 12.16 -14.38
N THR A 146 6.39 13.46 -14.22
CA THR A 146 5.19 14.01 -13.59
C THR A 146 4.03 14.08 -14.59
N ALA A 147 2.80 14.28 -14.09
CA ALA A 147 1.63 14.46 -14.95
C ALA A 147 1.75 15.68 -15.87
N ASP A 148 2.49 16.73 -15.45
CA ASP A 148 2.76 17.93 -16.25
C ASP A 148 3.82 17.70 -17.33
N GLY A 149 4.42 16.50 -17.38
CA GLY A 149 5.40 16.10 -18.37
C GLY A 149 6.85 16.35 -17.97
N ASP A 150 7.10 16.94 -16.82
CA ASP A 150 8.45 17.14 -16.29
C ASP A 150 9.12 15.80 -16.00
N GLN A 151 10.39 15.68 -16.36
CA GLN A 151 11.20 14.50 -16.12
C GLN A 151 12.26 14.77 -15.06
N GLY A 152 12.53 13.76 -14.23
CA GLY A 152 13.55 13.87 -13.19
C GLY A 152 14.16 12.52 -12.83
N GLU A 153 15.17 12.61 -11.98
CA GLU A 153 15.87 11.46 -11.40
C GLU A 153 15.85 11.54 -9.88
N LEU A 154 15.46 10.43 -9.24
CA LEU A 154 15.54 10.25 -7.81
C LEU A 154 16.59 9.17 -7.52
N HIS A 155 17.72 9.57 -6.93
CA HIS A 155 18.75 8.64 -6.49
C HIS A 155 18.32 7.96 -5.18
N ALA A 156 18.62 6.65 -5.06
CA ALA A 156 18.28 5.87 -3.89
C ALA A 156 19.31 4.75 -3.64
N ASP A 157 19.49 4.40 -2.38
CA ASP A 157 20.34 3.28 -2.00
C ASP A 157 19.63 1.94 -2.27
N LEU A 158 18.30 1.95 -2.18
CA LEU A 158 17.42 0.82 -2.48
C LEU A 158 16.22 1.28 -3.33
N VAL A 159 15.87 0.49 -4.32
CA VAL A 159 14.64 0.66 -5.10
C VAL A 159 13.77 -0.58 -4.95
N VAL A 160 12.51 -0.40 -4.53
CA VAL A 160 11.54 -1.48 -4.36
C VAL A 160 10.37 -1.28 -5.32
N ALA A 161 10.14 -2.27 -6.19
CA ALA A 161 9.01 -2.27 -7.11
C ALA A 161 7.74 -2.79 -6.41
N CYS A 162 6.73 -1.93 -6.31
CA CYS A 162 5.38 -2.19 -5.80
C CYS A 162 4.30 -1.79 -6.82
N ASP A 163 4.65 -1.72 -8.10
CA ASP A 163 3.86 -1.20 -9.22
C ASP A 163 2.89 -2.24 -9.82
N GLY A 164 2.80 -3.41 -9.20
CA GLY A 164 1.79 -4.43 -9.48
C GLY A 164 2.09 -5.25 -10.74
N ARG A 165 1.02 -5.66 -11.44
CA ARG A 165 1.10 -6.64 -12.55
C ARG A 165 1.77 -6.13 -13.83
N ARG A 166 2.00 -4.83 -13.94
CA ARG A 166 2.62 -4.19 -15.10
C ARG A 166 3.92 -3.49 -14.70
N SER A 167 4.69 -4.17 -13.85
CA SER A 167 6.01 -3.74 -13.42
C SER A 167 6.94 -3.52 -14.61
N LEU A 168 7.82 -2.54 -14.48
CA LEU A 168 8.83 -2.18 -15.47
C LEU A 168 9.89 -3.28 -15.67
#